data_814e965b5db2104b81e97da827f3fab7
#
_entry.id   814e965b5db2104b81e97da827f3fab7
#
_cell.length_a   1.000
_cell.length_b   1.000
_cell.length_c   1.000
_cell.angle_alpha   90.00
_cell.angle_beta   90.00
_cell.angle_gamma   90.00
#
_symmetry.space_group_name_H-M   'P 1'
#
loop_
_entity.id
_entity.type
_entity.pdbx_description
1 polymer ?
#
loop_
_entity_poly.entity_id
_entity_poly.type
_entity_poly.pdbx_seq_one_letter_code
_entity_poly.pdbx_strand_id
1 'polypeptide(L)'
;KIFLLQTIEDGEKPMESNDPKIEVYPIAKKDFDHGHTRAYGASLSKADYVMFMTQDAMPVDDRLTQELLKGFTIEPTVAIVYGRQLARPDADITEKMTRIHSYPDKSSLKTKADLEQLGIKTYFCSDVCAVYDKKVYDELGGFVYPTIFNEDMIMASKVIQSDHSV
;
A
#
# COMPACT_ATOMS: atom_id res chain seq x y z
N LYS A 1 -1.68 -1.40 15.92
CA LYS A 1 -0.25 -1.66 16.04
C LYS A 1 0.45 -1.10 14.82
N ILE A 2 1.64 -0.53 14.99
CA ILE A 2 2.48 0.00 13.91
C ILE A 2 3.79 -0.81 13.91
N PHE A 3 4.13 -1.40 12.78
CA PHE A 3 5.41 -2.04 12.52
C PHE A 3 6.25 -1.09 11.66
N LEU A 4 7.30 -0.52 12.23
CA LEU A 4 8.22 0.36 11.53
C LEU A 4 9.39 -0.49 10.99
N LEU A 5 9.37 -0.77 9.68
CA LEU A 5 10.45 -1.46 8.99
C LEU A 5 11.50 -0.43 8.59
N GLN A 6 12.57 -0.35 9.35
CA GLN A 6 13.62 0.66 9.16
C GLN A 6 14.82 0.07 8.44
N THR A 7 15.13 0.58 7.25
CA THR A 7 16.39 0.26 6.58
C THR A 7 17.53 0.98 7.28
N ILE A 8 18.57 0.23 7.68
CA ILE A 8 19.74 0.74 8.37
C ILE A 8 21.03 0.40 7.63
N GLU A 9 22.02 1.30 7.70
CA GLU A 9 23.39 1.08 7.23
C GLU A 9 24.20 0.24 8.25
N ASP A 10 25.31 -0.34 7.79
CA ASP A 10 26.21 -1.10 8.67
C ASP A 10 26.74 -0.20 9.80
N GLY A 11 26.52 -0.61 11.04
CA GLY A 11 26.91 0.12 12.24
C GLY A 11 25.94 1.21 12.71
N GLU A 12 24.87 1.46 11.97
CA GLU A 12 23.78 2.34 12.38
C GLU A 12 22.92 1.66 13.46
N LYS A 13 22.53 2.43 14.47
CA LYS A 13 21.59 1.95 15.49
C LYS A 13 20.15 2.16 15.01
N PRO A 14 19.29 1.15 15.16
CA PRO A 14 17.89 1.32 14.86
C PRO A 14 17.25 2.39 15.76
N MET A 15 16.20 3.03 15.25
CA MET A 15 15.36 3.94 16.01
C MET A 15 14.73 3.19 17.19
N GLU A 16 14.66 3.86 18.34
CA GLU A 16 13.92 3.38 19.50
C GLU A 16 12.58 4.13 19.60
N SER A 17 11.53 3.44 19.95
CA SER A 17 10.22 4.04 20.21
C SER A 17 9.77 3.73 21.63
N ASN A 18 9.34 4.76 22.36
CA ASN A 18 8.71 4.61 23.67
C ASN A 18 7.19 4.42 23.59
N ASP A 19 6.60 4.50 22.39
CA ASP A 19 5.18 4.24 22.20
C ASP A 19 4.94 2.72 22.11
N PRO A 20 4.16 2.13 23.04
CA PRO A 20 3.89 0.69 23.04
C PRO A 20 3.09 0.19 21.80
N LYS A 21 2.58 1.11 20.99
CA LYS A 21 1.91 0.79 19.72
C LYS A 21 2.89 0.62 18.57
N ILE A 22 4.14 1.08 18.71
CA ILE A 22 5.16 1.06 17.66
C ILE A 22 6.21 0.00 17.99
N GLU A 23 6.43 -0.90 17.06
CA GLU A 23 7.54 -1.86 17.07
C GLU A 23 8.47 -1.58 15.90
N VAL A 24 9.77 -1.47 16.19
CA VAL A 24 10.79 -1.17 15.17
C VAL A 24 11.48 -2.47 14.75
N TYR A 25 11.54 -2.71 13.46
CA TYR A 25 12.19 -3.86 12.84
C TYR A 25 13.30 -3.37 11.91
N PRO A 26 14.57 -3.48 12.29
CA PRO A 26 15.68 -3.06 11.45
C PRO A 26 15.88 -4.06 10.30
N ILE A 27 16.07 -3.51 9.09
CA ILE A 27 16.40 -4.25 7.88
C ILE A 27 17.76 -3.74 7.40
N ALA A 28 18.75 -4.62 7.29
CA ALA A 28 20.04 -4.19 6.75
C ALA A 28 19.88 -3.74 5.28
N LYS A 29 20.52 -2.64 4.90
CA LYS A 29 20.36 -2.05 3.56
C LYS A 29 20.64 -3.04 2.44
N LYS A 30 21.59 -3.93 2.61
CA LYS A 30 21.93 -4.98 1.64
C LYS A 30 20.82 -6.03 1.43
N ASP A 31 19.93 -6.18 2.41
CA ASP A 31 18.83 -7.15 2.43
C ASP A 31 17.48 -6.47 2.07
N PHE A 32 17.50 -5.17 1.84
CA PHE A 32 16.30 -4.42 1.47
C PHE A 32 15.82 -4.79 0.07
N ASP A 33 14.56 -5.18 0.00
CA ASP A 33 13.81 -5.42 -1.23
C ASP A 33 12.37 -4.96 -0.98
N HIS A 34 11.78 -4.22 -1.90
CA HIS A 34 10.45 -3.64 -1.69
C HIS A 34 9.39 -4.69 -1.39
N GLY A 35 9.31 -5.73 -2.22
CA GLY A 35 8.33 -6.81 -2.04
C GLY A 35 8.61 -7.63 -0.79
N HIS A 36 9.86 -8.05 -0.57
CA HIS A 36 10.24 -8.85 0.59
C HIS A 36 10.02 -8.11 1.91
N THR A 37 10.46 -6.85 1.98
CA THR A 37 10.31 -6.03 3.19
C THR A 37 8.84 -5.82 3.55
N ARG A 38 7.98 -5.53 2.56
CA ARG A 38 6.53 -5.40 2.78
C ARG A 38 5.88 -6.73 3.14
N ALA A 39 6.25 -7.83 2.46
CA ALA A 39 5.75 -9.17 2.79
C ALA A 39 6.14 -9.57 4.22
N TYR A 40 7.37 -9.27 4.64
CA TYR A 40 7.80 -9.47 6.03
C TYR A 40 6.93 -8.65 6.99
N GLY A 41 6.70 -7.36 6.73
CA GLY A 41 5.82 -6.51 7.54
C GLY A 41 4.40 -7.07 7.64
N ALA A 42 3.83 -7.54 6.53
CA ALA A 42 2.53 -8.19 6.53
C ALA A 42 2.49 -9.45 7.40
N SER A 43 3.56 -10.24 7.41
CA SER A 43 3.64 -11.48 8.18
C SER A 43 3.63 -11.26 9.70
N LEU A 44 4.02 -10.08 10.16
CA LEU A 44 3.99 -9.71 11.59
C LEU A 44 2.56 -9.44 12.08
N SER A 45 1.62 -9.17 11.17
CA SER A 45 0.25 -8.81 11.50
C SER A 45 -0.65 -10.05 11.61
N LYS A 46 -1.50 -10.05 12.65
CA LYS A 46 -2.62 -10.99 12.84
C LYS A 46 -3.99 -10.29 12.72
N ALA A 47 -4.00 -9.05 12.26
CA ALA A 47 -5.23 -8.28 12.08
C ALA A 47 -5.94 -8.67 10.78
N ASP A 48 -7.23 -8.37 10.69
CA ASP A 48 -8.04 -8.62 9.49
C ASP A 48 -7.60 -7.77 8.29
N TYR A 49 -7.01 -6.61 8.58
CA TYR A 49 -6.50 -5.68 7.58
C TYR A 49 -5.06 -5.31 7.87
N VAL A 50 -4.26 -5.16 6.82
CA VAL A 50 -2.90 -4.61 6.89
C VAL A 50 -2.80 -3.35 6.04
N MET A 51 -2.29 -2.28 6.64
CA MET A 51 -2.08 -1.00 5.95
C MET A 51 -0.59 -0.78 5.72
N PHE A 52 -0.24 -0.49 4.49
CA PHE A 52 1.10 -0.02 4.12
C PHE A 52 1.08 1.49 3.95
N MET A 53 2.16 2.12 4.39
CA MET A 53 2.35 3.55 4.24
C MET A 53 3.85 3.84 4.16
N THR A 54 4.26 4.67 3.20
CA THR A 54 5.65 5.09 3.10
C THR A 54 5.94 6.25 4.07
N GLN A 55 7.19 6.38 4.48
CA GLN A 55 7.64 7.35 5.50
C GLN A 55 7.44 8.81 5.09
N ASP A 56 7.35 9.09 3.81
CA ASP A 56 7.18 10.42 3.21
C ASP A 56 5.72 10.80 2.96
N ALA A 57 4.79 9.87 3.17
CA ALA A 57 3.37 10.14 3.05
C ALA A 57 2.83 10.82 4.30
N MET A 58 2.06 11.88 4.11
CA MET A 58 1.41 12.65 5.18
C MET A 58 -0.10 12.54 5.05
N PRO A 59 -0.81 12.04 6.06
CA PRO A 59 -2.28 12.12 6.09
C PRO A 59 -2.76 13.57 6.01
N VAL A 60 -3.84 13.80 5.27
CA VAL A 60 -4.47 15.13 5.20
C VAL A 60 -5.15 15.49 6.53
N ASP A 61 -5.73 14.48 7.18
CA ASP A 61 -6.36 14.61 8.48
C ASP A 61 -6.28 13.27 9.27
N ASP A 62 -6.86 13.24 10.47
CA ASP A 62 -6.86 12.09 11.38
C ASP A 62 -7.86 10.98 11.00
N ARG A 63 -8.64 11.16 9.93
CA ARG A 63 -9.66 10.20 9.47
C ARG A 63 -9.15 9.21 8.43
N LEU A 64 -7.91 9.33 7.97
CA LEU A 64 -7.36 8.52 6.88
C LEU A 64 -7.68 7.03 7.02
N THR A 65 -7.34 6.42 8.15
CA THR A 65 -7.58 4.98 8.36
C THR A 65 -9.07 4.64 8.34
N GLN A 66 -9.91 5.49 8.93
CA GLN A 66 -11.36 5.28 8.93
C GLN A 66 -11.93 5.35 7.52
N GLU A 67 -11.52 6.32 6.72
CA GLU A 67 -12.02 6.49 5.35
C GLU A 67 -11.56 5.32 4.45
N LEU A 68 -10.33 4.87 4.59
CA LEU A 68 -9.85 3.69 3.85
C LEU A 68 -10.63 2.42 4.23
N LEU A 69 -10.90 2.19 5.51
CA LEU A 69 -11.67 1.02 5.95
C LEU A 69 -13.12 1.04 5.47
N LYS A 70 -13.73 2.22 5.27
CA LYS A 70 -15.06 2.32 4.65
C LYS A 70 -15.10 1.77 3.24
N GLY A 71 -13.99 1.83 2.50
CA GLY A 71 -13.88 1.26 1.16
C GLY A 71 -14.26 -0.22 1.11
N PHE A 72 -13.92 -1.00 2.13
CA PHE A 72 -14.29 -2.42 2.22
C PHE A 72 -15.79 -2.68 2.45
N THR A 73 -16.57 -1.65 2.74
CA THR A 73 -18.04 -1.76 2.92
C THR A 73 -18.81 -1.45 1.65
N ILE A 74 -18.14 -1.03 0.57
CA ILE A 74 -18.79 -0.68 -0.70
C ILE A 74 -19.32 -1.93 -1.39
N GLU A 75 -18.47 -2.95 -1.49
CA GLU A 75 -18.80 -4.26 -2.08
C GLU A 75 -18.05 -5.37 -1.33
N PRO A 76 -18.64 -6.57 -1.18
CA PRO A 76 -17.99 -7.69 -0.49
C PRO A 76 -16.71 -8.20 -1.16
N THR A 77 -16.50 -7.87 -2.42
CA THR A 77 -15.35 -8.28 -3.22
C THR A 77 -14.13 -7.38 -3.05
N VAL A 78 -14.26 -6.23 -2.37
CA VAL A 78 -13.15 -5.29 -2.19
C VAL A 78 -12.07 -5.94 -1.31
N ALA A 79 -10.88 -6.08 -1.87
CA ALA A 79 -9.73 -6.66 -1.17
C ALA A 79 -8.55 -5.68 -1.01
N ILE A 80 -8.54 -4.59 -1.76
CA ILE A 80 -7.56 -3.51 -1.63
C ILE A 80 -8.28 -2.16 -1.66
N VAL A 81 -7.87 -1.25 -0.78
CA VAL A 81 -8.29 0.16 -0.81
C VAL A 81 -7.06 1.03 -0.67
N TYR A 82 -6.84 1.96 -1.61
CA TYR A 82 -5.68 2.85 -1.53
C TYR A 82 -6.08 4.33 -1.55
N GLY A 83 -5.25 5.15 -0.92
CA GLY A 83 -5.47 6.57 -0.75
C GLY A 83 -5.11 7.37 -2.01
N ARG A 84 -5.92 8.40 -2.31
CA ARG A 84 -5.58 9.42 -3.28
C ARG A 84 -4.36 10.21 -2.80
N GLN A 85 -3.32 10.30 -3.64
CA GLN A 85 -2.17 11.14 -3.36
C GLN A 85 -2.37 12.54 -3.93
N LEU A 86 -2.17 13.55 -3.10
CA LEU A 86 -2.19 14.95 -3.48
C LEU A 86 -0.75 15.47 -3.57
N ALA A 87 -0.46 16.25 -4.59
CA ALA A 87 0.81 16.96 -4.66
C ALA A 87 0.89 18.01 -3.54
N ARG A 88 2.09 18.21 -2.99
CA ARG A 88 2.32 19.30 -2.04
C ARG A 88 2.09 20.66 -2.69
N PRO A 89 1.73 21.71 -1.92
CA PRO A 89 1.54 23.06 -2.49
C PRO A 89 2.77 23.59 -3.24
N ASP A 90 3.96 23.26 -2.76
CA ASP A 90 5.27 23.65 -3.30
C ASP A 90 5.82 22.69 -4.36
N ALA A 91 5.11 21.61 -4.67
CA ALA A 91 5.51 20.66 -5.70
C ALA A 91 5.62 21.33 -7.07
N ASP A 92 6.52 20.82 -7.91
CA ASP A 92 6.65 21.30 -9.29
C ASP A 92 5.44 20.93 -10.16
N ILE A 93 5.40 21.48 -11.36
CA ILE A 93 4.28 21.25 -12.28
C ILE A 93 4.20 19.79 -12.72
N THR A 94 5.32 19.11 -12.86
CA THR A 94 5.38 17.72 -13.31
C THR A 94 4.76 16.81 -12.27
N GLU A 95 5.11 16.98 -11.00
CA GLU A 95 4.51 16.23 -9.90
C GLU A 95 3.01 16.50 -9.81
N LYS A 96 2.58 17.77 -9.85
CA LYS A 96 1.15 18.15 -9.80
C LYS A 96 0.36 17.46 -10.92
N MET A 97 0.86 17.49 -12.14
CA MET A 97 0.21 16.85 -13.29
C MET A 97 0.17 15.33 -13.15
N THR A 98 1.25 14.71 -12.67
CA THR A 98 1.31 13.27 -12.42
C THR A 98 0.28 12.85 -11.39
N ARG A 99 0.15 13.58 -10.27
CA ARG A 99 -0.84 13.27 -9.24
C ARG A 99 -2.28 13.41 -9.77
N ILE A 100 -2.58 14.49 -10.50
CA ILE A 100 -3.92 14.69 -11.11
C ILE A 100 -4.25 13.57 -12.10
N HIS A 101 -3.29 13.15 -12.91
CA HIS A 101 -3.51 12.09 -13.90
C HIS A 101 -3.70 10.70 -13.26
N SER A 102 -2.90 10.37 -12.24
CA SER A 102 -2.90 9.05 -11.61
C SER A 102 -3.97 8.89 -10.53
N TYR A 103 -4.40 9.99 -9.93
CA TYR A 103 -5.34 9.98 -8.81
C TYR A 103 -6.51 10.95 -9.06
N PRO A 104 -7.56 10.48 -9.73
CA PRO A 104 -8.75 11.29 -9.97
C PRO A 104 -9.40 11.75 -8.67
N ASP A 105 -10.24 12.79 -8.76
CA ASP A 105 -10.92 13.39 -7.62
C ASP A 105 -12.11 12.56 -7.10
N LYS A 106 -12.57 11.59 -7.90
CA LYS A 106 -13.64 10.68 -7.53
C LYS A 106 -13.09 9.29 -7.28
N SER A 107 -13.55 8.69 -6.19
CA SER A 107 -13.27 7.27 -5.91
C SER A 107 -13.92 6.40 -6.99
N SER A 108 -13.27 5.30 -7.32
CA SER A 108 -13.76 4.31 -8.27
C SER A 108 -13.45 2.91 -7.75
N LEU A 109 -14.33 1.99 -8.06
CA LEU A 109 -14.10 0.56 -7.88
C LEU A 109 -13.57 0.00 -9.19
N LYS A 110 -12.49 -0.77 -9.12
CA LYS A 110 -11.89 -1.44 -10.27
C LYS A 110 -12.05 -2.95 -10.15
N THR A 111 -12.56 -3.53 -11.19
CA THR A 111 -12.86 -4.96 -11.31
C THR A 111 -12.27 -5.52 -12.61
N LYS A 112 -12.37 -6.83 -12.79
CA LYS A 112 -11.96 -7.49 -14.02
C LYS A 112 -12.71 -6.99 -15.26
N ALA A 113 -13.96 -6.52 -15.09
CA ALA A 113 -14.77 -5.97 -16.18
C ALA A 113 -14.18 -4.66 -16.75
N ASP A 114 -13.38 -3.94 -15.95
CA ASP A 114 -12.78 -2.67 -16.37
C ASP A 114 -11.53 -2.84 -17.25
N LEU A 115 -11.04 -4.08 -17.43
CA LEU A 115 -9.83 -4.37 -18.22
C LEU A 115 -9.93 -3.90 -19.68
N GLU A 116 -11.08 -4.03 -20.29
CA GLU A 116 -11.28 -3.61 -21.67
C GLU A 116 -11.14 -2.10 -21.83
N GLN A 117 -11.63 -1.33 -20.85
CA GLN A 117 -11.64 0.13 -20.90
C GLN A 117 -10.36 0.74 -20.35
N LEU A 118 -9.87 0.26 -19.20
CA LEU A 118 -8.74 0.84 -18.47
C LEU A 118 -7.39 0.20 -18.81
N GLY A 119 -7.38 -0.99 -19.41
CA GLY A 119 -6.16 -1.74 -19.67
C GLY A 119 -5.37 -1.97 -18.39
N ILE A 120 -4.05 -1.75 -18.44
CA ILE A 120 -3.16 -1.94 -17.29
C ILE A 120 -3.50 -1.03 -16.08
N LYS A 121 -4.18 0.10 -16.31
CA LYS A 121 -4.61 0.99 -15.23
C LYS A 121 -5.62 0.35 -14.28
N THR A 122 -6.31 -0.72 -14.71
CA THR A 122 -7.16 -1.54 -13.84
C THR A 122 -6.39 -2.05 -12.62
N TYR A 123 -5.12 -2.40 -12.80
CA TYR A 123 -4.25 -2.92 -11.74
C TYR A 123 -3.53 -1.84 -10.94
N PHE A 124 -3.74 -0.56 -11.28
CA PHE A 124 -3.07 0.52 -10.55
C PHE A 124 -3.45 0.51 -9.09
N CYS A 125 -2.45 0.43 -8.24
CA CYS A 125 -2.52 0.54 -6.78
C CYS A 125 -1.25 1.24 -6.31
N SER A 126 -1.21 1.75 -5.09
CA SER A 126 0.01 2.35 -4.57
C SER A 126 0.15 2.17 -3.07
N ASP A 127 1.18 1.47 -2.67
CA ASP A 127 1.57 1.22 -1.29
C ASP A 127 2.18 2.44 -0.57
N VAL A 128 2.19 3.59 -1.24
CA VAL A 128 2.39 4.87 -0.52
C VAL A 128 1.34 5.01 0.58
N CYS A 129 0.10 4.55 0.31
CA CYS A 129 -0.96 4.43 1.31
C CYS A 129 -2.02 3.46 0.81
N ALA A 130 -1.97 2.19 1.22
CA ALA A 130 -2.93 1.17 0.82
C ALA A 130 -3.26 0.22 1.98
N VAL A 131 -4.51 -0.24 2.02
CA VAL A 131 -5.02 -1.24 2.96
C VAL A 131 -5.43 -2.48 2.19
N TYR A 132 -5.04 -3.64 2.69
CA TYR A 132 -5.33 -4.94 2.13
C TYR A 132 -6.19 -5.75 3.10
N ASP A 133 -7.21 -6.46 2.58
CA ASP A 133 -7.80 -7.58 3.30
C ASP A 133 -6.72 -8.64 3.50
N LYS A 134 -6.37 -8.89 4.76
CA LYS A 134 -5.23 -9.76 5.10
C LYS A 134 -5.45 -11.20 4.68
N LYS A 135 -6.70 -11.67 4.74
CA LYS A 135 -7.06 -13.02 4.33
C LYS A 135 -6.86 -13.21 2.84
N VAL A 136 -7.41 -12.31 2.02
CA VAL A 136 -7.25 -12.35 0.55
C VAL A 136 -5.78 -12.19 0.16
N TYR A 137 -5.06 -11.26 0.81
CA TYR A 137 -3.62 -11.07 0.61
C TYR A 137 -2.83 -12.37 0.82
N ASP A 138 -3.10 -13.09 1.92
CA ASP A 138 -2.41 -14.34 2.25
C ASP A 138 -2.80 -15.48 1.29
N GLU A 139 -4.08 -15.64 0.97
CA GLU A 139 -4.59 -16.65 0.04
C GLU A 139 -3.96 -16.52 -1.36
N LEU A 140 -3.68 -15.29 -1.80
CA LEU A 140 -3.03 -15.00 -3.08
C LEU A 140 -1.50 -15.00 -3.02
N GLY A 141 -0.92 -15.38 -1.87
CA GLY A 141 0.53 -15.54 -1.67
C GLY A 141 1.28 -14.22 -1.48
N GLY A 142 0.58 -13.13 -1.18
CA GLY A 142 1.16 -11.83 -0.86
C GLY A 142 1.97 -11.19 -1.98
N PHE A 143 2.84 -10.25 -1.60
CA PHE A 143 3.72 -9.57 -2.55
C PHE A 143 4.74 -10.50 -3.17
N VAL A 144 5.08 -10.23 -4.41
CA VAL A 144 6.19 -10.90 -5.10
C VAL A 144 7.52 -10.33 -4.67
N TYR A 145 8.54 -11.17 -4.61
CA TYR A 145 9.93 -10.76 -4.40
C TYR A 145 10.88 -11.81 -5.01
N PRO A 146 12.13 -11.45 -5.40
CA PRO A 146 12.68 -10.08 -5.28
C PRO A 146 12.05 -9.14 -6.31
N THR A 147 11.83 -7.88 -5.93
CA THR A 147 11.36 -6.84 -6.85
C THR A 147 11.82 -5.46 -6.40
N ILE A 148 12.14 -4.60 -7.38
CA ILE A 148 12.57 -3.22 -7.12
C ILE A 148 11.34 -2.29 -6.98
N PHE A 149 10.24 -2.59 -7.71
CA PHE A 149 8.99 -1.81 -7.71
C PHE A 149 7.84 -2.62 -8.34
N ASN A 150 6.63 -2.06 -8.30
CA ASN A 150 5.37 -2.63 -8.82
C ASN A 150 4.85 -3.88 -8.09
N GLU A 151 5.34 -4.22 -6.91
CA GLU A 151 4.78 -5.29 -6.08
C GLU A 151 3.31 -5.05 -5.75
N ASP A 152 2.93 -3.80 -5.56
CA ASP A 152 1.56 -3.32 -5.33
C ASP A 152 0.66 -3.57 -6.55
N MET A 153 1.10 -3.19 -7.76
CA MET A 153 0.35 -3.45 -9.00
C MET A 153 0.24 -4.93 -9.32
N ILE A 154 1.29 -5.71 -9.05
CA ILE A 154 1.27 -7.16 -9.23
C ILE A 154 0.27 -7.78 -8.24
N MET A 155 0.26 -7.34 -6.98
CA MET A 155 -0.71 -7.81 -6.00
C MET A 155 -2.15 -7.43 -6.40
N ALA A 156 -2.37 -6.19 -6.84
CA ALA A 156 -3.66 -5.75 -7.37
C ALA A 156 -4.10 -6.58 -8.59
N SER A 157 -3.17 -6.99 -9.45
CA SER A 157 -3.50 -7.88 -10.57
C SER A 157 -3.95 -9.27 -10.11
N LYS A 158 -3.29 -9.86 -9.10
CA LYS A 158 -3.72 -11.13 -8.50
C LYS A 158 -5.13 -11.02 -7.92
N VAL A 159 -5.39 -9.94 -7.17
CA VAL A 159 -6.71 -9.64 -6.58
C VAL A 159 -7.79 -9.60 -7.65
N ILE A 160 -7.61 -8.79 -8.69
CA ILE A 160 -8.60 -8.62 -9.77
C ILE A 160 -8.78 -9.89 -10.60
N GLN A 161 -7.70 -10.64 -10.86
CA GLN A 161 -7.79 -11.92 -11.60
C GLN A 161 -8.51 -13.02 -10.80
N SER A 162 -8.57 -12.88 -9.47
CA SER A 162 -9.28 -13.78 -8.56
C SER A 162 -10.69 -13.30 -8.22
N ASP A 163 -11.29 -12.48 -9.09
CA ASP A 163 -12.66 -11.93 -9.00
C ASP A 163 -12.91 -11.08 -7.74
N HIS A 164 -11.86 -10.55 -7.16
CA HIS A 164 -11.92 -9.47 -6.17
C HIS A 164 -11.78 -8.10 -6.84
N SER A 165 -11.88 -7.02 -6.05
CA SER A 165 -11.85 -5.64 -6.54
C SER A 165 -10.90 -4.73 -5.76
N VAL A 166 -10.54 -3.61 -6.38
CA VAL A 166 -9.64 -2.58 -5.87
C VAL A 166 -10.31 -1.22 -5.91
#